data_faffaa4ccb14eb3069ddf06ad72759a3
#
_entry.id   faffaa4ccb14eb3069ddf06ad72759a3
#
_cell.length_a   1.000
_cell.length_b   1.000
_cell.length_c   1.000
_cell.angle_alpha   90.00
_cell.angle_beta   90.00
_cell.angle_gamma   90.00
#
_symmetry.space_group_name_H-M   'P 1'
#
loop_
_entity.id
_entity.type
_entity.pdbx_description
1 polymer ?
#
loop_
_entity_poly.entity_id
_entity_poly.type
_entity_poly.pdbx_seq_one_letter_code
_entity_poly.pdbx_strand_id
1 'polypeptide(L)'
;MKIIVFDTETSGLPCFGKKTTIVQFSYVIYDCETNEIIKEVDRIITQPVGFIIPNDSICIHHITNEMCLQQGVDLMNLLTEFINDTRDCYRVIGHNVQFDMKMILMSLKEASPSTPRECKNISRKIKYVENNIISKLYCTMLNGIDLCKLPKMRKTGEIMTCYKYPKLSELHIKLFGDCPDGLHNALVDVNVCLRCYIAMTTYM
;
A
#
# COMPACT_ATOMS: atom_id res chain seq x y z
N MET A 1 15.60 12.13 -10.12
CA MET A 1 14.64 12.41 -9.00
C MET A 1 13.84 11.15 -8.72
N LYS A 2 13.84 10.65 -7.45
CA LYS A 2 13.29 9.32 -7.12
C LYS A 2 11.91 9.41 -6.46
N ILE A 3 11.05 8.45 -6.77
CA ILE A 3 9.77 8.20 -6.11
C ILE A 3 9.73 6.76 -5.59
N ILE A 4 8.89 6.51 -4.59
CA ILE A 4 8.60 5.17 -4.12
C ILE A 4 7.10 4.91 -4.22
N VAL A 5 6.73 3.78 -4.79
CA VAL A 5 5.34 3.31 -4.90
C VAL A 5 5.21 2.04 -4.08
N PHE A 6 4.18 1.93 -3.26
CA PHE A 6 4.00 0.77 -2.39
C PHE A 6 2.53 0.39 -2.25
N ASP A 7 2.31 -0.86 -1.88
CA ASP A 7 1.01 -1.45 -1.60
C ASP A 7 1.12 -2.56 -0.57
N THR A 8 0.02 -2.87 0.12
CA THR A 8 -0.05 -3.92 1.13
C THR A 8 -1.27 -4.80 0.96
N GLU A 9 -1.09 -6.13 0.92
CA GLU A 9 -2.17 -7.06 1.16
C GLU A 9 -2.32 -7.30 2.67
N THR A 10 -3.56 -7.40 3.12
CA THR A 10 -3.87 -7.50 4.55
C THR A 10 -4.84 -8.64 4.84
N SER A 11 -4.86 -9.10 6.09
CA SER A 11 -5.80 -10.12 6.56
C SER A 11 -7.25 -9.61 6.67
N GLY A 12 -7.54 -8.43 6.13
CA GLY A 12 -8.87 -7.82 6.09
C GLY A 12 -8.85 -6.33 6.43
N LEU A 13 -10.03 -5.73 6.52
CA LEU A 13 -10.15 -4.32 6.90
C LEU A 13 -10.04 -4.16 8.42
N PRO A 14 -9.31 -3.12 8.91
CA PRO A 14 -9.25 -2.81 10.33
C PRO A 14 -10.65 -2.48 10.88
N CYS A 15 -11.14 -3.34 11.78
CA CYS A 15 -12.40 -3.11 12.48
C CYS A 15 -12.23 -3.37 13.98
N PHE A 16 -13.13 -2.76 14.76
CA PHE A 16 -13.08 -2.89 16.22
C PHE A 16 -13.17 -4.36 16.65
N GLY A 17 -12.29 -4.76 17.56
CA GLY A 17 -12.26 -6.13 18.12
C GLY A 17 -11.63 -7.19 17.22
N LYS A 18 -11.16 -6.86 16.01
CA LYS A 18 -10.46 -7.80 15.13
C LYS A 18 -9.02 -7.31 14.86
N LYS A 19 -8.06 -8.21 15.08
CA LYS A 19 -6.67 -7.95 14.70
C LYS A 19 -6.55 -8.07 13.18
N THR A 20 -6.00 -7.03 12.56
CA THR A 20 -5.69 -7.00 11.13
C THR A 20 -4.18 -6.87 10.97
N THR A 21 -3.60 -7.69 10.12
CA THR A 21 -2.15 -7.74 9.89
C THR A 21 -1.84 -7.54 8.41
N ILE A 22 -0.64 -7.07 8.09
CA ILE A 22 -0.08 -7.07 6.74
C ILE A 22 0.35 -8.51 6.43
N VAL A 23 -0.04 -9.04 5.28
CA VAL A 23 0.32 -10.39 4.79
C VAL A 23 1.30 -10.35 3.62
N GLN A 24 1.29 -9.29 2.81
CA GLN A 24 2.29 -8.98 1.79
C GLN A 24 2.59 -7.48 1.82
N PHE A 25 3.81 -7.13 1.56
CA PHE A 25 4.25 -5.75 1.43
C PHE A 25 5.19 -5.65 0.23
N SER A 26 4.80 -4.82 -0.73
CA SER A 26 5.58 -4.61 -1.95
C SER A 26 5.82 -3.14 -2.21
N TYR A 27 7.00 -2.81 -2.75
CA TYR A 27 7.30 -1.46 -3.20
C TYR A 27 8.35 -1.46 -4.30
N VAL A 28 8.33 -0.42 -5.10
CA VAL A 28 9.38 -0.10 -6.08
C VAL A 28 9.90 1.31 -5.85
N ILE A 29 11.19 1.49 -6.12
CA ILE A 29 11.80 2.82 -6.24
C ILE A 29 12.03 3.07 -7.73
N TYR A 30 11.46 4.15 -8.23
CA TYR A 30 11.55 4.56 -9.62
C TYR A 30 12.32 5.87 -9.74
N ASP A 31 13.28 5.91 -10.66
CA ASP A 31 14.00 7.13 -10.99
C ASP A 31 13.34 7.80 -12.19
N CYS A 32 12.76 8.99 -11.95
CA CYS A 32 12.08 9.78 -12.97
C CYS A 32 13.02 10.40 -14.01
N GLU A 33 14.34 10.38 -13.80
CA GLU A 33 15.32 10.91 -14.76
C GLU A 33 15.71 9.85 -15.78
N THR A 34 15.95 8.61 -15.31
CA THR A 34 16.29 7.48 -16.19
C THR A 34 15.06 6.72 -16.70
N ASN A 35 13.89 6.95 -16.10
CA ASN A 35 12.66 6.19 -16.33
C ASN A 35 12.80 4.69 -16.03
N GLU A 36 13.54 4.34 -14.98
CA GLU A 36 13.81 2.96 -14.60
C GLU A 36 13.40 2.66 -13.16
N ILE A 37 12.97 1.42 -12.93
CA ILE A 37 12.84 0.85 -11.58
C ILE A 37 14.25 0.49 -11.12
N ILE A 38 14.73 1.18 -10.07
CA ILE A 38 16.07 0.97 -9.53
C ILE A 38 16.08 0.03 -8.32
N LYS A 39 14.91 -0.22 -7.74
CA LYS A 39 14.73 -1.21 -6.67
C LYS A 39 13.31 -1.76 -6.71
N GLU A 40 13.19 -3.07 -6.55
CA GLU A 40 11.92 -3.77 -6.40
C GLU A 40 11.99 -4.68 -5.16
N VAL A 41 10.97 -4.61 -4.33
CA VAL A 41 10.82 -5.44 -3.13
C VAL A 41 9.41 -6.00 -3.10
N ASP A 42 9.31 -7.33 -3.01
CA ASP A 42 8.06 -8.06 -2.82
C ASP A 42 8.26 -9.12 -1.74
N ARG A 43 7.49 -9.03 -0.64
CA ARG A 43 7.69 -9.92 0.51
C ARG A 43 6.37 -10.34 1.14
N ILE A 44 6.21 -11.64 1.31
CA ILE A 44 5.21 -12.24 2.20
C ILE A 44 5.68 -12.02 3.64
N ILE A 45 4.73 -11.79 4.55
CA ILE A 45 5.02 -11.43 5.95
C ILE A 45 4.70 -12.61 6.85
N THR A 46 5.66 -12.97 7.71
CA THR A 46 5.44 -13.95 8.80
C THR A 46 4.33 -13.46 9.73
N GLN A 47 3.35 -14.31 9.97
CA GLN A 47 2.23 -13.97 10.84
C GLN A 47 2.52 -14.37 12.31
N PRO A 48 1.91 -13.68 13.29
CA PRO A 48 2.03 -14.05 14.69
C PRO A 48 1.57 -15.50 14.93
N VAL A 49 2.22 -16.17 15.88
CA VAL A 49 1.87 -17.56 16.26
C VAL A 49 0.38 -17.63 16.63
N GLY A 50 -0.32 -18.60 16.05
CA GLY A 50 -1.76 -18.81 16.26
C GLY A 50 -2.68 -17.84 15.51
N PHE A 51 -2.13 -16.89 14.75
CA PHE A 51 -2.96 -16.05 13.88
C PHE A 51 -3.34 -16.82 12.60
N ILE A 52 -4.63 -16.75 12.24
CA ILE A 52 -5.16 -17.39 11.03
C ILE A 52 -5.73 -16.29 10.12
N ILE A 53 -5.23 -16.24 8.90
CA ILE A 53 -5.74 -15.35 7.86
C ILE A 53 -7.16 -15.81 7.49
N PRO A 54 -8.17 -14.92 7.49
CA PRO A 54 -9.52 -15.27 7.09
C PRO A 54 -9.58 -15.75 5.63
N ASN A 55 -10.39 -16.78 5.38
CA ASN A 55 -10.55 -17.34 4.02
C ASN A 55 -11.01 -16.30 3.01
N ASP A 56 -11.88 -15.36 3.40
CA ASP A 56 -12.34 -14.27 2.51
C ASP A 56 -11.18 -13.43 2.01
N SER A 57 -10.16 -13.19 2.84
CA SER A 57 -8.96 -12.47 2.45
C SER A 57 -8.06 -13.32 1.55
N ILE A 58 -7.88 -14.62 1.90
CA ILE A 58 -7.11 -15.57 1.07
C ILE A 58 -7.72 -15.68 -0.34
N CYS A 59 -9.06 -15.71 -0.46
CA CYS A 59 -9.74 -15.74 -1.76
C CYS A 59 -9.45 -14.51 -2.63
N ILE A 60 -9.05 -13.38 -2.03
CA ILE A 60 -8.73 -12.13 -2.73
C ILE A 60 -7.26 -12.10 -3.17
N HIS A 61 -6.33 -12.23 -2.22
CA HIS A 61 -4.88 -12.07 -2.48
C HIS A 61 -4.13 -13.40 -2.62
N HIS A 62 -4.77 -14.53 -2.42
CA HIS A 62 -4.24 -15.90 -2.57
C HIS A 62 -3.06 -16.27 -1.64
N ILE A 63 -2.76 -15.45 -0.62
CA ILE A 63 -1.68 -15.72 0.32
C ILE A 63 -2.22 -16.54 1.50
N THR A 64 -1.71 -17.75 1.66
CA THR A 64 -2.14 -18.68 2.69
C THR A 64 -1.29 -18.57 3.96
N ASN A 65 -1.81 -19.12 5.07
CA ASN A 65 -1.02 -19.24 6.31
C ASN A 65 0.27 -20.04 6.11
N GLU A 66 0.21 -21.07 5.26
CA GLU A 66 1.37 -21.89 4.93
C GLU A 66 2.46 -21.09 4.20
N MET A 67 2.08 -20.28 3.21
CA MET A 67 3.02 -19.38 2.51
C MET A 67 3.68 -18.40 3.50
N CYS A 68 2.90 -17.84 4.43
CA CYS A 68 3.45 -16.96 5.47
C CYS A 68 4.43 -17.68 6.40
N LEU A 69 4.21 -18.96 6.68
CA LEU A 69 5.11 -19.76 7.50
C LEU A 69 6.41 -20.13 6.77
N GLN A 70 6.31 -20.49 5.49
CA GLN A 70 7.44 -21.01 4.71
C GLN A 70 8.31 -19.89 4.12
N GLN A 71 7.70 -18.78 3.69
CA GLN A 71 8.35 -17.73 2.89
C GLN A 71 8.34 -16.36 3.59
N GLY A 72 7.59 -16.26 4.70
CA GLY A 72 7.38 -14.99 5.38
C GLY A 72 8.67 -14.42 5.98
N VAL A 73 8.84 -13.09 5.83
CA VAL A 73 9.90 -12.32 6.45
C VAL A 73 9.38 -11.52 7.64
N ASP A 74 10.28 -11.06 8.50
CA ASP A 74 9.94 -10.18 9.62
C ASP A 74 9.50 -8.79 9.14
N LEU A 75 8.28 -8.39 9.51
CA LEU A 75 7.70 -7.11 9.10
C LEU A 75 8.50 -5.90 9.63
N MET A 76 9.05 -5.97 10.85
CA MET A 76 9.77 -4.84 11.43
C MET A 76 11.08 -4.54 10.71
N ASN A 77 11.76 -5.59 10.23
CA ASN A 77 12.95 -5.45 9.40
C ASN A 77 12.59 -4.83 8.04
N LEU A 78 11.54 -5.31 7.39
CA LEU A 78 11.07 -4.77 6.11
C LEU A 78 10.60 -3.32 6.22
N LEU A 79 9.85 -2.96 7.28
CA LEU A 79 9.45 -1.57 7.52
C LEU A 79 10.64 -0.67 7.81
N THR A 80 11.72 -1.21 8.41
CA THR A 80 12.97 -0.45 8.60
C THR A 80 13.63 -0.14 7.26
N GLU A 81 13.69 -1.12 6.37
CA GLU A 81 14.20 -0.97 5.02
C GLU A 81 13.38 0.06 4.23
N PHE A 82 12.06 -0.12 4.16
CA PHE A 82 11.14 0.80 3.50
C PHE A 82 11.28 2.24 3.99
N ILE A 83 11.27 2.46 5.32
CA ILE A 83 11.41 3.80 5.93
C ILE A 83 12.76 4.44 5.53
N ASN A 84 13.85 3.69 5.46
CA ASN A 84 15.13 4.21 5.04
C ASN A 84 15.10 4.60 3.55
N ASP A 85 14.51 3.78 2.71
CA ASP A 85 14.39 4.02 1.27
C ASP A 85 13.54 5.27 0.94
N THR A 86 12.54 5.60 1.78
CA THR A 86 11.74 6.82 1.59
C THR A 86 12.53 8.11 1.79
N ARG A 87 13.74 8.06 2.39
CA ARG A 87 14.54 9.27 2.70
C ARG A 87 14.94 10.01 1.43
N ASP A 88 15.37 9.25 0.42
CA ASP A 88 15.87 9.79 -0.84
C ASP A 88 14.77 9.99 -1.89
N CYS A 89 13.52 9.65 -1.55
CA CYS A 89 12.37 9.82 -2.42
C CYS A 89 11.63 11.13 -2.10
N TYR A 90 11.27 11.88 -3.14
CA TYR A 90 10.50 13.11 -2.96
C TYR A 90 9.00 12.87 -2.81
N ARG A 91 8.48 11.73 -3.31
CA ARG A 91 7.09 11.28 -3.15
C ARG A 91 7.01 9.82 -2.72
N VAL A 92 5.97 9.54 -1.94
CA VAL A 92 5.55 8.20 -1.50
C VAL A 92 4.13 7.99 -2.02
N ILE A 93 3.95 7.01 -2.90
CA ILE A 93 2.77 6.87 -3.75
C ILE A 93 2.07 5.55 -3.44
N GLY A 94 0.74 5.56 -3.50
CA GLY A 94 -0.09 4.36 -3.44
C GLY A 94 -1.50 4.63 -3.94
N HIS A 95 -2.26 3.56 -4.15
CA HIS A 95 -3.68 3.66 -4.48
C HIS A 95 -4.52 3.44 -3.22
N ASN A 96 -5.16 4.48 -2.69
CA ASN A 96 -5.72 4.53 -1.33
C ASN A 96 -4.65 4.50 -0.24
N VAL A 97 -3.54 5.17 -0.49
CA VAL A 97 -2.31 5.17 0.32
C VAL A 97 -2.52 5.43 1.82
N GLN A 98 -3.61 6.07 2.22
CA GLN A 98 -3.96 6.29 3.63
C GLN A 98 -4.27 4.99 4.35
N PHE A 99 -4.85 4.00 3.65
CA PHE A 99 -5.10 2.68 4.21
C PHE A 99 -3.79 1.97 4.54
N ASP A 100 -2.87 1.91 3.59
CA ASP A 100 -1.59 1.23 3.74
C ASP A 100 -0.71 1.91 4.80
N MET A 101 -0.69 3.25 4.82
CA MET A 101 0.00 4.01 5.87
C MET A 101 -0.59 3.76 7.25
N LYS A 102 -1.92 3.63 7.36
CA LYS A 102 -2.57 3.25 8.61
C LYS A 102 -2.12 1.87 9.06
N MET A 103 -2.03 0.89 8.15
CA MET A 103 -1.56 -0.46 8.46
C MET A 103 -0.11 -0.46 8.93
N ILE A 104 0.78 0.30 8.29
CA ILE A 104 2.17 0.49 8.72
C ILE A 104 2.24 1.08 10.14
N LEU A 105 1.51 2.17 10.39
CA LEU A 105 1.51 2.81 11.71
C LEU A 105 0.93 1.92 12.80
N MET A 106 -0.13 1.17 12.50
CA MET A 106 -0.70 0.18 13.43
C MET A 106 0.33 -0.90 13.76
N SER A 107 0.99 -1.47 12.76
CA SER A 107 2.03 -2.50 12.95
C SER A 107 3.20 -1.98 13.80
N LEU A 108 3.65 -0.75 13.57
CA LEU A 108 4.69 -0.13 14.39
C LEU A 108 4.25 0.12 15.85
N LYS A 109 3.00 0.52 16.07
CA LYS A 109 2.43 0.79 17.41
C LYS A 109 2.13 -0.49 18.19
N GLU A 110 1.78 -1.57 17.50
CA GLU A 110 1.49 -2.88 18.08
C GLU A 110 2.75 -3.75 18.28
N ALA A 111 3.90 -3.32 17.77
CA ALA A 111 5.17 -4.01 17.98
C ALA A 111 5.48 -4.11 19.47
N SER A 112 5.88 -5.31 19.90
CA SER A 112 6.21 -5.62 21.30
C SER A 112 7.73 -5.69 21.48
N PRO A 113 8.40 -4.54 21.70
CA PRO A 113 9.84 -4.50 21.86
C PRO A 113 10.28 -5.16 23.17
N SER A 114 11.35 -5.94 23.10
CA SER A 114 11.92 -6.66 24.26
C SER A 114 12.90 -5.82 25.06
N THR A 115 13.40 -4.71 24.49
CA THR A 115 14.43 -3.87 25.11
C THR A 115 14.09 -2.38 25.01
N PRO A 116 14.60 -1.55 25.98
CA PRO A 116 14.46 -0.08 25.90
C PRO A 116 15.03 0.52 24.61
N ARG A 117 16.05 -0.10 24.04
CA ARG A 117 16.65 0.34 22.76
C ARG A 117 15.69 0.13 21.60
N GLU A 118 15.01 -1.01 21.55
CA GLU A 118 13.98 -1.32 20.55
C GLU A 118 12.77 -0.39 20.67
N CYS A 119 12.30 -0.13 21.91
CA CYS A 119 11.24 0.86 22.17
C CYS A 119 11.59 2.22 21.55
N LYS A 120 12.82 2.68 21.80
CA LYS A 120 13.33 3.97 21.30
C LYS A 120 13.42 4.00 19.77
N ASN A 121 13.82 2.88 19.15
CA ASN A 121 13.89 2.75 17.70
C ASN A 121 12.51 2.77 17.06
N ILE A 122 11.54 2.05 17.60
CA ILE A 122 10.15 2.06 17.11
C ILE A 122 9.55 3.47 17.23
N SER A 123 9.70 4.13 18.37
CA SER A 123 9.23 5.50 18.56
C SER A 123 9.83 6.49 17.56
N ARG A 124 11.11 6.34 17.21
CA ARG A 124 11.77 7.15 16.16
C ARG A 124 11.20 6.88 14.78
N LYS A 125 10.90 5.60 14.44
CA LYS A 125 10.28 5.24 13.17
C LYS A 125 8.88 5.83 13.05
N ILE A 126 8.04 5.71 14.09
CA ILE A 126 6.70 6.31 14.11
C ILE A 126 6.80 7.82 13.87
N LYS A 127 7.63 8.54 14.62
CA LYS A 127 7.84 9.98 14.43
C LYS A 127 8.33 10.33 13.03
N TYR A 128 9.23 9.51 12.46
CA TYR A 128 9.72 9.75 11.11
C TYR A 128 8.60 9.58 10.08
N VAL A 129 7.78 8.54 10.19
CA VAL A 129 6.62 8.31 9.33
C VAL A 129 5.66 9.50 9.41
N GLU A 130 5.27 9.89 10.62
CA GLU A 130 4.32 10.98 10.86
C GLU A 130 4.82 12.35 10.35
N ASN A 131 6.09 12.66 10.53
CA ASN A 131 6.64 13.98 10.21
C ASN A 131 7.22 14.11 8.78
N ASN A 132 7.63 13.00 8.16
CA ASN A 132 8.38 13.06 6.89
C ASN A 132 7.71 12.28 5.75
N ILE A 133 7.09 11.11 6.04
CA ILE A 133 6.48 10.30 4.98
C ILE A 133 5.09 10.84 4.66
N ILE A 134 4.28 11.15 5.67
CA ILE A 134 2.89 11.63 5.46
C ILE A 134 2.85 12.90 4.59
N SER A 135 3.80 13.81 4.74
CA SER A 135 3.88 15.03 3.93
C SER A 135 4.25 14.79 2.46
N LYS A 136 4.82 13.62 2.14
CA LYS A 136 5.22 13.22 0.78
C LYS A 136 4.17 12.35 0.07
N LEU A 137 3.06 12.00 0.76
CA LEU A 137 2.08 11.08 0.21
C LEU A 137 1.37 11.64 -1.03
N TYR A 138 1.25 10.78 -2.03
CA TYR A 138 0.41 11.01 -3.20
C TYR A 138 -0.52 9.82 -3.39
N CYS A 139 -1.83 10.07 -3.39
CA CYS A 139 -2.85 9.05 -3.55
C CYS A 139 -3.42 9.06 -4.96
N THR A 140 -3.12 8.06 -5.76
CA THR A 140 -3.66 7.96 -7.14
C THR A 140 -5.18 7.82 -7.15
N MET A 141 -5.79 7.19 -6.11
CA MET A 141 -7.24 7.12 -5.98
C MET A 141 -7.87 8.51 -5.82
N LEU A 142 -7.37 9.33 -4.89
CA LEU A 142 -7.92 10.66 -4.64
C LEU A 142 -7.72 11.60 -5.83
N ASN A 143 -6.52 11.60 -6.41
CA ASN A 143 -6.21 12.44 -7.57
C ASN A 143 -6.88 11.93 -8.87
N GLY A 144 -7.34 10.68 -8.90
CA GLY A 144 -8.06 10.08 -10.01
C GLY A 144 -9.58 10.37 -10.04
N ILE A 145 -10.15 10.96 -9.00
CA ILE A 145 -11.61 11.19 -8.89
C ILE A 145 -12.12 12.03 -10.07
N ASP A 146 -11.52 13.20 -10.27
CA ASP A 146 -11.95 14.14 -11.32
C ASP A 146 -11.55 13.68 -12.73
N LEU A 147 -10.55 12.81 -12.83
CA LEU A 147 -10.15 12.19 -14.08
C LEU A 147 -11.14 11.11 -14.50
N CYS A 148 -11.54 10.24 -13.57
CA CYS A 148 -12.45 9.12 -13.85
C CYS A 148 -13.92 9.55 -13.93
N LYS A 149 -14.35 10.52 -13.11
CA LYS A 149 -15.72 11.06 -13.02
C LYS A 149 -16.78 9.97 -12.90
N LEU A 150 -16.49 8.92 -12.11
CA LEU A 150 -17.40 7.78 -11.95
C LEU A 150 -18.60 8.18 -11.08
N PRO A 151 -19.84 7.92 -11.52
CA PRO A 151 -21.02 8.30 -10.78
C PRO A 151 -21.07 7.57 -9.43
N LYS A 152 -21.39 8.30 -8.37
CA LYS A 152 -21.69 7.74 -7.06
C LYS A 152 -23.19 7.58 -6.91
N MET A 153 -23.63 6.37 -6.59
CA MET A 153 -25.03 6.06 -6.39
C MET A 153 -25.36 5.92 -4.91
N ARG A 154 -26.52 6.39 -4.50
CA ARG A 154 -27.12 6.07 -3.20
C ARG A 154 -27.64 4.64 -3.21
N LYS A 155 -27.87 4.06 -2.02
CA LYS A 155 -28.54 2.74 -1.90
C LYS A 155 -29.94 2.72 -2.52
N THR A 156 -30.56 3.88 -2.68
CA THR A 156 -31.85 4.08 -3.33
C THR A 156 -31.80 4.05 -4.87
N GLY A 157 -30.58 3.97 -5.48
CA GLY A 157 -30.38 4.04 -6.92
C GLY A 157 -30.22 5.45 -7.50
N GLU A 158 -30.38 6.51 -6.68
CA GLU A 158 -30.18 7.89 -7.14
C GLU A 158 -28.71 8.23 -7.34
N ILE A 159 -28.39 8.95 -8.43
CA ILE A 159 -27.03 9.45 -8.68
C ILE A 159 -26.78 10.66 -7.77
N MET A 160 -25.65 10.62 -7.06
CA MET A 160 -25.21 11.73 -6.20
C MET A 160 -24.51 12.81 -7.04
N THR A 161 -24.43 14.03 -6.50
CA THR A 161 -23.70 15.15 -7.13
C THR A 161 -22.18 15.02 -7.07
N CYS A 162 -21.66 14.06 -6.30
CA CYS A 162 -20.21 13.78 -6.18
C CYS A 162 -19.86 12.46 -6.87
N TYR A 163 -18.59 12.35 -7.28
CA TYR A 163 -18.03 11.13 -7.86
C TYR A 163 -17.62 10.13 -6.77
N LYS A 164 -17.59 8.84 -7.12
CA LYS A 164 -17.00 7.80 -6.26
C LYS A 164 -15.49 7.77 -6.41
N TYR A 165 -14.82 7.22 -5.42
CA TYR A 165 -13.40 6.86 -5.51
C TYR A 165 -13.22 5.76 -6.57
N PRO A 166 -12.33 5.95 -7.57
CA PRO A 166 -12.02 4.90 -8.54
C PRO A 166 -11.26 3.76 -7.87
N LYS A 167 -11.54 2.52 -8.27
CA LYS A 167 -10.63 1.40 -8.02
C LYS A 167 -9.38 1.56 -8.89
N LEU A 168 -8.29 0.87 -8.55
CA LEU A 168 -7.06 0.91 -9.35
C LEU A 168 -7.31 0.44 -10.80
N SER A 169 -8.10 -0.64 -10.98
CA SER A 169 -8.55 -1.10 -12.30
C SER A 169 -9.33 -0.04 -13.07
N GLU A 170 -10.26 0.67 -12.42
CA GLU A 170 -11.07 1.70 -13.07
C GLU A 170 -10.23 2.91 -13.51
N LEU A 171 -9.23 3.28 -12.69
CA LEU A 171 -8.26 4.32 -13.04
C LEU A 171 -7.40 3.89 -14.23
N HIS A 172 -6.90 2.64 -14.21
CA HIS A 172 -6.11 2.10 -15.31
C HIS A 172 -6.90 2.03 -16.61
N ILE A 173 -8.15 1.51 -16.59
CA ILE A 173 -9.04 1.52 -17.76
C ILE A 173 -9.25 2.93 -18.29
N LYS A 174 -9.44 3.91 -17.43
CA LYS A 174 -9.60 5.32 -17.82
C LYS A 174 -8.38 5.88 -18.53
N LEU A 175 -7.19 5.50 -18.12
CA LEU A 175 -5.92 6.02 -18.66
C LEU A 175 -5.46 5.28 -19.92
N PHE A 176 -5.69 3.97 -19.99
CA PHE A 176 -5.08 3.10 -21.00
C PHE A 176 -6.11 2.32 -21.85
N GLY A 177 -7.36 2.23 -21.43
CA GLY A 177 -8.42 1.55 -22.17
C GLY A 177 -8.56 0.05 -21.88
N ASP A 178 -7.65 -0.55 -21.11
CA ASP A 178 -7.62 -1.98 -20.77
C ASP A 178 -7.64 -2.22 -19.25
N CYS A 179 -8.14 -3.39 -18.85
CA CYS A 179 -8.12 -3.82 -17.46
C CYS A 179 -6.79 -4.57 -17.17
N PRO A 180 -6.02 -4.20 -16.15
CA PRO A 180 -4.82 -4.95 -15.81
C PRO A 180 -5.18 -6.31 -15.22
N ASP A 181 -4.38 -7.33 -15.56
CA ASP A 181 -4.49 -8.68 -14.99
C ASP A 181 -3.72 -8.80 -13.67
N GLY A 182 -4.13 -9.78 -12.85
CA GLY A 182 -3.39 -10.17 -11.64
C GLY A 182 -3.47 -9.18 -10.47
N LEU A 183 -4.43 -8.25 -10.47
CA LEU A 183 -4.70 -7.38 -9.32
C LEU A 183 -4.97 -8.19 -8.05
N HIS A 184 -4.81 -7.54 -6.89
CA HIS A 184 -4.80 -8.15 -5.56
C HIS A 184 -3.56 -9.01 -5.28
N ASN A 185 -2.47 -8.69 -5.96
CA ASN A 185 -1.10 -9.01 -5.60
C ASN A 185 -0.36 -7.68 -5.43
N ALA A 186 0.21 -7.43 -4.26
CA ALA A 186 0.76 -6.12 -3.93
C ALA A 186 1.83 -5.64 -4.94
N LEU A 187 2.67 -6.53 -5.50
CA LEU A 187 3.66 -6.12 -6.51
C LEU A 187 3.00 -5.73 -7.84
N VAL A 188 1.97 -6.47 -8.27
CA VAL A 188 1.19 -6.12 -9.47
C VAL A 188 0.52 -4.77 -9.27
N ASP A 189 -0.13 -4.56 -8.12
CA ASP A 189 -0.83 -3.32 -7.79
C ASP A 189 0.13 -2.13 -7.71
N VAL A 190 1.34 -2.31 -7.17
CA VAL A 190 2.43 -1.32 -7.19
C VAL A 190 2.81 -0.92 -8.63
N ASN A 191 3.02 -1.90 -9.52
CA ASN A 191 3.41 -1.62 -10.91
C ASN A 191 2.28 -0.93 -11.69
N VAL A 192 1.03 -1.36 -11.50
CA VAL A 192 -0.15 -0.70 -12.09
C VAL A 192 -0.32 0.71 -11.54
N CYS A 193 -0.12 0.91 -10.23
CA CYS A 193 -0.18 2.21 -9.58
C CYS A 193 0.93 3.16 -10.10
N LEU A 194 2.16 2.67 -10.26
CA LEU A 194 3.27 3.43 -10.84
C LEU A 194 2.92 3.89 -12.27
N ARG A 195 2.44 2.97 -13.11
CA ARG A 195 2.03 3.29 -14.48
C ARG A 195 0.94 4.37 -14.52
N CYS A 196 -0.08 4.24 -13.66
CA CYS A 196 -1.13 5.24 -13.52
C CYS A 196 -0.56 6.60 -13.05
N TYR A 197 0.32 6.60 -12.04
CA TYR A 197 0.94 7.82 -11.53
C TYR A 197 1.73 8.56 -12.60
N ILE A 198 2.56 7.85 -13.37
CA ILE A 198 3.34 8.44 -14.47
C ILE A 198 2.39 9.09 -15.48
N ALA A 199 1.37 8.38 -15.96
CA ALA A 199 0.41 8.92 -16.90
C ALA A 199 -0.33 10.16 -16.36
N MET A 200 -0.75 10.13 -15.08
CA MET A 200 -1.42 11.28 -14.45
C MET A 200 -0.54 12.50 -14.29
N THR A 201 0.77 12.34 -14.18
CA THR A 201 1.71 13.46 -13.96
C THR A 201 2.42 13.95 -15.23
N THR A 202 2.41 13.17 -16.30
CA THR A 202 3.00 13.56 -17.59
C THR A 202 2.02 14.39 -18.43
N TYR A 203 0.71 14.22 -18.25
CA TYR A 203 -0.33 14.92 -19.02
C TYR A 203 -0.96 16.10 -18.27
N MET A 204 -0.39 16.51 -17.12
CA MET A 204 -0.73 17.76 -16.43
C MET A 204 0.33 18.83 -16.70
#